data_adc8ab58c27ca2e6171f27414976d617
#
_entry.id   adc8ab58c27ca2e6171f27414976d617
#
_cell.length_a   1.000
_cell.length_b   1.000
_cell.length_c   1.000
_cell.angle_alpha   90.00
_cell.angle_beta   90.00
_cell.angle_gamma   90.00
#
_symmetry.space_group_name_H-M   'P 1'
#
loop_
_entity.id
_entity.type
_entity.pdbx_description
1 polymer ?
#
loop_
_entity_poly.entity_id
_entity_poly.type
_entity_poly.pdbx_seq_one_letter_code
_entity_poly.pdbx_strand_id
1 'polypeptide(L)'
;MVARAELVVCGLRLAANAFTEVDPRICFEAAREEGAIASPDDPLAFVSGPARGILAAERTALNFLGRMSGVATTTRRFVQRVAGTGAEIVDTRKTLPGWRALDKYAVAVGGGTNHRGGLFDALLIKDNHIAAAGGVTAAVEAARAAAPAHLWLQVEVESEADAEAALEAGADALLLDNRSPNQLRTLVARFGARTTLEASGGIDLETVRRTAETGVHRISIGALTHSAPWADISLEVRRGPATPLRRPADRPNGPPARNEVKL
;
A
#
# COMPACT_ATOMS: atom_id res chain seq x y z
N MET A 1 20.05 -13.72 1.16
CA MET A 1 18.62 -13.80 0.81
C MET A 1 18.52 -13.56 -0.68
N VAL A 2 17.72 -14.34 -1.40
CA VAL A 2 17.71 -14.37 -2.86
C VAL A 2 16.27 -14.39 -3.35
N ALA A 3 15.95 -13.60 -4.40
CA ALA A 3 14.67 -13.64 -5.09
C ALA A 3 14.53 -14.94 -5.91
N ARG A 4 13.35 -15.55 -5.92
CA ARG A 4 13.04 -16.73 -6.73
C ARG A 4 12.13 -16.42 -7.92
N ALA A 5 11.56 -15.23 -7.93
CA ALA A 5 10.77 -14.69 -9.02
C ALA A 5 11.04 -13.19 -9.14
N GLU A 6 10.60 -12.57 -10.23
CA GLU A 6 10.62 -11.12 -10.33
C GLU A 6 9.71 -10.49 -9.27
N LEU A 7 10.26 -9.55 -8.51
CA LEU A 7 9.56 -8.88 -7.42
C LEU A 7 10.04 -7.43 -7.22
N VAL A 8 9.21 -6.63 -6.56
CA VAL A 8 9.61 -5.33 -5.99
C VAL A 8 10.06 -5.56 -4.55
N VAL A 9 11.29 -5.19 -4.25
CA VAL A 9 11.88 -5.38 -2.91
C VAL A 9 11.22 -4.46 -1.90
N CYS A 10 10.68 -5.05 -0.82
CA CYS A 10 10.06 -4.27 0.26
C CYS A 10 10.15 -5.01 1.60
N GLY A 11 10.59 -4.30 2.66
CA GLY A 11 10.68 -4.85 4.01
C GLY A 11 12.09 -5.23 4.47
N LEU A 12 13.13 -4.78 3.79
CA LEU A 12 14.53 -5.06 4.15
C LEU A 12 14.86 -4.64 5.59
N ARG A 13 14.36 -3.48 6.03
CA ARG A 13 14.60 -2.99 7.39
C ARG A 13 13.99 -3.91 8.46
N LEU A 14 12.80 -4.43 8.21
CA LEU A 14 12.16 -5.36 9.15
C LEU A 14 12.85 -6.72 9.15
N ALA A 15 13.28 -7.19 7.98
CA ALA A 15 14.09 -8.40 7.90
C ALA A 15 15.42 -8.24 8.67
N ALA A 16 16.11 -7.11 8.53
CA ALA A 16 17.31 -6.80 9.29
C ALA A 16 17.05 -6.80 10.80
N ASN A 17 15.98 -6.14 11.25
CA ASN A 17 15.58 -6.10 12.65
C ASN A 17 15.29 -7.51 13.19
N ALA A 18 14.61 -8.37 12.43
CA ALA A 18 14.35 -9.73 12.86
C ALA A 18 15.62 -10.52 13.18
N PHE A 19 16.69 -10.30 12.41
CA PHE A 19 18.00 -10.93 12.68
C PHE A 19 18.69 -10.33 13.90
N THR A 20 18.75 -9.01 14.01
CA THR A 20 19.48 -8.33 15.08
C THR A 20 18.82 -8.44 16.45
N GLU A 21 17.49 -8.57 16.50
CA GLU A 21 16.73 -8.85 17.73
C GLU A 21 17.01 -10.26 18.27
N VAL A 22 17.25 -11.23 17.41
CA VAL A 22 17.59 -12.60 17.81
C VAL A 22 19.05 -12.70 18.29
N ASP A 23 19.97 -12.07 17.57
CA ASP A 23 21.38 -12.06 17.95
C ASP A 23 22.07 -10.79 17.41
N PRO A 24 22.48 -9.85 18.28
CA PRO A 24 23.08 -8.58 17.87
C PRO A 24 24.44 -8.74 17.15
N ARG A 25 25.02 -9.94 17.13
CA ARG A 25 26.24 -10.24 16.38
C ARG A 25 25.96 -10.53 14.90
N ILE A 26 24.69 -10.69 14.51
CA ILE A 26 24.32 -10.87 13.11
C ILE A 26 24.46 -9.54 12.38
N CYS A 27 25.15 -9.57 11.26
CA CYS A 27 25.27 -8.46 10.33
C CYS A 27 24.35 -8.71 9.14
N PHE A 28 23.51 -7.72 8.84
CA PHE A 28 22.64 -7.71 7.66
C PHE A 28 23.09 -6.59 6.73
N GLU A 29 23.39 -6.93 5.48
CA GLU A 29 23.83 -6.00 4.45
C GLU A 29 22.86 -6.09 3.25
N ALA A 30 22.10 -5.03 3.03
CA ALA A 30 21.17 -4.96 1.90
C ALA A 30 21.97 -4.89 0.58
N ALA A 31 21.63 -5.76 -0.38
CA ALA A 31 22.19 -5.77 -1.74
C ALA A 31 21.30 -5.03 -2.75
N ARG A 32 20.10 -4.66 -2.36
CA ARG A 32 19.12 -3.87 -3.13
C ARG A 32 18.50 -2.81 -2.23
N GLU A 33 17.92 -1.80 -2.85
CA GLU A 33 17.14 -0.77 -2.16
C GLU A 33 15.65 -1.14 -2.11
N GLU A 34 14.92 -0.53 -1.18
CA GLU A 34 13.45 -0.59 -1.16
C GLU A 34 12.88 -0.04 -2.47
N GLY A 35 11.91 -0.74 -3.06
CA GLY A 35 11.31 -0.36 -4.34
C GLY A 35 12.09 -0.80 -5.60
N ALA A 36 13.30 -1.33 -5.45
CA ALA A 36 14.04 -1.89 -6.57
C ALA A 36 13.34 -3.15 -7.12
N ILE A 37 13.43 -3.34 -8.43
CA ILE A 37 13.00 -4.59 -9.07
C ILE A 37 14.16 -5.58 -8.96
N ALA A 38 13.87 -6.77 -8.48
CA ALA A 38 14.81 -7.90 -8.46
C ALA A 38 14.31 -8.99 -9.39
N SER A 39 15.24 -9.55 -10.18
CA SER A 39 15.01 -10.71 -11.04
C SER A 39 15.26 -12.03 -10.28
N PRO A 40 14.82 -13.19 -10.80
CA PRO A 40 15.19 -14.46 -10.23
C PRO A 40 16.71 -14.58 -10.02
N ASP A 41 17.10 -15.14 -8.87
CA ASP A 41 18.48 -15.34 -8.41
C ASP A 41 19.26 -14.08 -8.03
N ASP A 42 18.64 -12.90 -8.11
CA ASP A 42 19.24 -11.66 -7.61
C ASP A 42 19.40 -11.72 -6.08
N PRO A 43 20.56 -11.32 -5.54
CA PRO A 43 20.75 -11.16 -4.12
C PRO A 43 19.97 -9.92 -3.62
N LEU A 44 19.16 -10.12 -2.59
CA LEU A 44 18.42 -9.04 -1.90
C LEU A 44 19.20 -8.51 -0.70
N ALA A 45 19.85 -9.41 0.04
CA ALA A 45 20.69 -9.08 1.18
C ALA A 45 21.67 -10.21 1.49
N PHE A 46 22.79 -9.84 2.12
CA PHE A 46 23.73 -10.77 2.71
C PHE A 46 23.57 -10.76 4.23
N VAL A 47 23.61 -11.96 4.84
CA VAL A 47 23.48 -12.13 6.28
C VAL A 47 24.67 -12.94 6.78
N SER A 48 25.39 -12.42 7.77
CA SER A 48 26.56 -13.08 8.35
C SER A 48 26.52 -13.02 9.88
N GLY A 49 27.01 -14.06 10.56
CA GLY A 49 26.98 -14.14 12.01
C GLY A 49 26.87 -15.57 12.52
N PRO A 50 26.50 -15.75 13.81
CA PRO A 50 26.31 -17.07 14.37
C PRO A 50 25.20 -17.84 13.67
N ALA A 51 25.51 -18.99 13.09
CA ALA A 51 24.56 -19.80 12.31
C ALA A 51 23.26 -20.11 13.06
N ARG A 52 23.34 -20.42 14.36
CA ARG A 52 22.17 -20.68 15.21
C ARG A 52 21.21 -19.49 15.24
N GLY A 53 21.74 -18.28 15.39
CA GLY A 53 20.94 -17.06 15.39
C GLY A 53 20.31 -16.77 14.03
N ILE A 54 21.08 -16.96 12.95
CA ILE A 54 20.58 -16.78 11.58
C ILE A 54 19.42 -17.74 11.31
N LEU A 55 19.57 -19.03 11.61
CA LEU A 55 18.52 -20.02 11.39
C LEU A 55 17.28 -19.78 12.27
N ALA A 56 17.47 -19.26 13.49
CA ALA A 56 16.32 -18.92 14.37
C ALA A 56 15.51 -17.72 13.86
N ALA A 57 16.17 -16.71 13.27
CA ALA A 57 15.51 -15.50 12.75
C ALA A 57 14.98 -15.64 11.33
N GLU A 58 15.50 -16.59 10.55
CA GLU A 58 15.26 -16.77 9.11
C GLU A 58 13.77 -16.68 8.76
N ARG A 59 12.94 -17.50 9.38
CA ARG A 59 11.51 -17.57 9.02
C ARG A 59 10.80 -16.26 9.24
N THR A 60 11.08 -15.58 10.35
CA THR A 60 10.49 -14.27 10.67
C THR A 60 10.91 -13.21 9.66
N ALA A 61 12.20 -13.15 9.33
CA ALA A 61 12.74 -12.22 8.33
C ALA A 61 12.13 -12.47 6.94
N LEU A 62 12.05 -13.73 6.51
CA LEU A 62 11.43 -14.12 5.23
C LEU A 62 9.93 -13.81 5.20
N ASN A 63 9.24 -13.92 6.33
CA ASN A 63 7.82 -13.60 6.41
C ASN A 63 7.57 -12.11 6.17
N PHE A 64 8.32 -11.22 6.82
CA PHE A 64 8.21 -9.78 6.57
C PHE A 64 8.54 -9.45 5.10
N LEU A 65 9.69 -9.90 4.64
CA LEU A 65 10.16 -9.57 3.29
C LEU A 65 9.24 -10.15 2.21
N GLY A 66 8.79 -11.39 2.36
CA GLY A 66 7.90 -12.04 1.39
C GLY A 66 6.52 -11.39 1.33
N ARG A 67 5.93 -11.06 2.49
CA ARG A 67 4.63 -10.37 2.53
C ARG A 67 4.71 -8.99 1.92
N MET A 68 5.64 -8.16 2.37
CA MET A 68 5.73 -6.77 1.94
C MET A 68 6.14 -6.65 0.48
N SER A 69 7.09 -7.45 0.02
CA SER A 69 7.45 -7.51 -1.41
C SER A 69 6.29 -8.01 -2.27
N GLY A 70 5.47 -8.92 -1.76
CA GLY A 70 4.26 -9.39 -2.45
C GLY A 70 3.24 -8.28 -2.67
N VAL A 71 2.95 -7.47 -1.63
CA VAL A 71 2.07 -6.29 -1.73
C VAL A 71 2.65 -5.25 -2.69
N ALA A 72 3.95 -4.91 -2.55
CA ALA A 72 4.61 -3.95 -3.41
C ALA A 72 4.63 -4.39 -4.88
N THR A 73 4.91 -5.67 -5.14
CA THR A 73 4.91 -6.24 -6.50
C THR A 73 3.51 -6.22 -7.12
N THR A 74 2.50 -6.61 -6.35
CA THR A 74 1.10 -6.54 -6.81
C THR A 74 0.72 -5.11 -7.15
N THR A 75 1.02 -4.17 -6.26
CA THR A 75 0.73 -2.75 -6.48
C THR A 75 1.42 -2.23 -7.74
N ARG A 76 2.71 -2.54 -7.94
CA ARG A 76 3.46 -2.14 -9.13
C ARG A 76 2.80 -2.62 -10.42
N ARG A 77 2.27 -3.86 -10.44
CA ARG A 77 1.56 -4.40 -11.60
C ARG A 77 0.31 -3.58 -11.95
N PHE A 78 -0.48 -3.18 -10.94
CA PHE A 78 -1.65 -2.32 -11.15
C PHE A 78 -1.24 -0.92 -11.63
N VAL A 79 -0.24 -0.30 -11.00
CA VAL A 79 0.28 1.02 -11.40
C VAL A 79 0.76 1.02 -12.85
N GLN A 80 1.51 -0.01 -13.26
CA GLN A 80 1.96 -0.17 -14.64
C GLN A 80 0.79 -0.31 -15.63
N ARG A 81 -0.29 -1.02 -15.24
CA ARG A 81 -1.47 -1.20 -16.10
C ARG A 81 -2.19 0.12 -16.39
N VAL A 82 -2.19 1.06 -15.46
CA VAL A 82 -2.87 2.37 -15.63
C VAL A 82 -1.93 3.48 -16.10
N ALA A 83 -0.67 3.19 -16.36
CA ALA A 83 0.29 4.18 -16.82
C ALA A 83 -0.22 4.94 -18.07
N GLY A 84 -0.08 6.28 -18.04
CA GLY A 84 -0.52 7.18 -19.11
C GLY A 84 -2.02 7.51 -19.12
N THR A 85 -2.83 7.04 -18.15
CA THR A 85 -4.27 7.38 -18.07
C THR A 85 -4.56 8.55 -17.12
N GLY A 86 -3.61 8.90 -16.24
CA GLY A 86 -3.82 9.91 -15.20
C GLY A 86 -4.50 9.37 -13.92
N ALA A 87 -5.01 8.13 -13.92
CA ALA A 87 -5.62 7.53 -12.75
C ALA A 87 -4.57 7.03 -11.74
N GLU A 88 -4.81 7.29 -10.45
CA GLU A 88 -3.99 6.77 -9.33
C GLU A 88 -4.55 5.45 -8.81
N ILE A 89 -3.67 4.48 -8.52
CA ILE A 89 -4.02 3.26 -7.80
C ILE A 89 -3.94 3.54 -6.31
N VAL A 90 -5.04 3.32 -5.59
CA VAL A 90 -5.09 3.54 -4.13
C VAL A 90 -5.44 2.26 -3.37
N ASP A 91 -4.92 2.16 -2.15
CA ASP A 91 -5.23 1.05 -1.25
C ASP A 91 -6.60 1.26 -0.54
N THR A 92 -6.90 0.38 0.39
CA THR A 92 -8.10 0.45 1.22
C THR A 92 -7.76 0.13 2.69
N ARG A 93 -8.78 0.10 3.58
CA ARG A 93 -8.63 -0.40 4.94
C ARG A 93 -8.78 -1.93 5.06
N LYS A 94 -8.95 -2.65 3.96
CA LYS A 94 -9.01 -4.12 3.93
C LYS A 94 -7.60 -4.72 4.04
N THR A 95 -6.98 -4.53 5.20
CA THR A 95 -5.61 -4.98 5.52
C THR A 95 -5.62 -6.12 6.51
N LEU A 96 -4.51 -6.85 6.64
CA LEU A 96 -4.37 -7.82 7.72
C LEU A 96 -4.47 -7.11 9.08
N PRO A 97 -5.15 -7.71 10.08
CA PRO A 97 -5.18 -7.17 11.44
C PRO A 97 -3.76 -6.96 11.98
N GLY A 98 -3.51 -5.76 12.53
CA GLY A 98 -2.21 -5.37 13.05
C GLY A 98 -1.15 -4.98 12.00
N TRP A 99 -1.39 -5.23 10.70
CA TRP A 99 -0.40 -5.01 9.63
C TRP A 99 -0.66 -3.78 8.75
N ARG A 100 -1.68 -2.98 9.05
CA ARG A 100 -2.09 -1.87 8.17
C ARG A 100 -0.96 -0.91 7.83
N ALA A 101 -0.15 -0.53 8.79
CA ALA A 101 0.99 0.36 8.55
C ALA A 101 1.99 -0.24 7.57
N LEU A 102 2.27 -1.54 7.68
CA LEU A 102 3.20 -2.26 6.80
C LEU A 102 2.61 -2.50 5.41
N ASP A 103 1.34 -2.90 5.33
CA ASP A 103 0.63 -3.07 4.06
C ASP A 103 0.60 -1.74 3.28
N LYS A 104 0.26 -0.62 3.95
CA LYS A 104 0.25 0.71 3.32
C LYS A 104 1.63 1.19 2.90
N TYR A 105 2.65 0.96 3.71
CA TYR A 105 4.04 1.23 3.33
C TYR A 105 4.40 0.46 2.05
N ALA A 106 4.08 -0.83 1.99
CA ALA A 106 4.38 -1.67 0.82
C ALA A 106 3.62 -1.21 -0.44
N VAL A 107 2.37 -0.73 -0.31
CA VAL A 107 1.63 -0.10 -1.41
C VAL A 107 2.37 1.13 -1.93
N ALA A 108 2.83 2.02 -1.04
CA ALA A 108 3.60 3.21 -1.44
C ALA A 108 4.91 2.84 -2.13
N VAL A 109 5.65 1.84 -1.62
CA VAL A 109 6.87 1.31 -2.27
C VAL A 109 6.57 0.73 -3.65
N GLY A 110 5.42 0.10 -3.84
CA GLY A 110 4.96 -0.39 -5.14
C GLY A 110 4.57 0.72 -6.12
N GLY A 111 4.48 1.99 -5.68
CA GLY A 111 4.10 3.15 -6.49
C GLY A 111 2.61 3.47 -6.45
N GLY A 112 1.83 2.85 -5.56
CA GLY A 112 0.45 3.22 -5.27
C GLY A 112 0.36 4.38 -4.28
N THR A 113 -0.83 4.95 -4.16
CA THR A 113 -1.17 6.00 -3.21
C THR A 113 -1.96 5.43 -2.04
N ASN A 114 -1.67 5.88 -0.82
CA ASN A 114 -2.43 5.46 0.34
C ASN A 114 -3.76 6.22 0.44
N HIS A 115 -4.87 5.48 0.53
CA HIS A 115 -6.13 6.00 1.01
C HIS A 115 -6.05 6.17 2.55
N ARG A 116 -7.09 6.73 3.19
CA ARG A 116 -7.12 6.93 4.64
C ARG A 116 -6.60 5.73 5.43
N GLY A 117 -5.81 6.02 6.48
CA GLY A 117 -5.25 5.01 7.37
C GLY A 117 -6.26 4.51 8.40
N GLY A 118 -7.19 5.38 8.82
CA GLY A 118 -8.14 5.07 9.87
C GLY A 118 -9.49 5.76 9.73
N LEU A 119 -10.07 6.12 10.87
CA LEU A 119 -11.28 6.93 10.98
C LEU A 119 -10.95 8.36 11.45
N PHE A 120 -9.67 8.66 11.59
CA PHE A 120 -9.15 9.90 12.17
C PHE A 120 -8.51 10.83 11.13
N ASP A 121 -8.22 10.36 9.94
CA ASP A 121 -7.46 11.09 8.91
C ASP A 121 -8.28 11.44 7.66
N ALA A 122 -9.46 10.82 7.47
CA ALA A 122 -10.45 11.22 6.47
C ALA A 122 -11.83 10.59 6.76
N LEU A 123 -12.87 11.22 6.25
CA LEU A 123 -14.25 10.76 6.34
C LEU A 123 -14.64 10.00 5.07
N LEU A 124 -15.37 8.91 5.22
CA LEU A 124 -16.02 8.20 4.12
C LEU A 124 -17.45 7.84 4.55
N ILE A 125 -18.39 8.51 3.94
CA ILE A 125 -19.82 8.24 4.11
C ILE A 125 -20.20 7.12 3.15
N LYS A 126 -20.90 6.13 3.67
CA LYS A 126 -21.36 4.94 2.96
C LYS A 126 -22.86 4.79 3.07
N ASP A 127 -23.42 3.85 2.31
CA ASP A 127 -24.84 3.47 2.29
C ASP A 127 -25.50 3.43 3.68
N ASN A 128 -24.88 2.71 4.62
CA ASN A 128 -25.40 2.60 5.99
C ASN A 128 -25.39 3.94 6.75
N HIS A 129 -24.43 4.83 6.48
CA HIS A 129 -24.42 6.16 7.09
C HIS A 129 -25.52 7.03 6.50
N ILE A 130 -25.74 6.96 5.18
CA ILE A 130 -26.78 7.68 4.46
C ILE A 130 -28.16 7.23 4.96
N ALA A 131 -28.37 5.91 5.06
CA ALA A 131 -29.61 5.35 5.57
C ALA A 131 -29.89 5.78 7.04
N ALA A 132 -28.87 5.75 7.90
CA ALA A 132 -29.01 6.14 9.30
C ALA A 132 -29.29 7.65 9.48
N ALA A 133 -28.76 8.50 8.60
CA ALA A 133 -28.96 9.95 8.63
C ALA A 133 -30.25 10.41 7.96
N GLY A 134 -30.93 9.54 7.18
CA GLY A 134 -32.15 9.87 6.45
C GLY A 134 -31.91 10.53 5.08
N GLY A 135 -30.69 10.45 4.53
CA GLY A 135 -30.35 10.91 3.18
C GLY A 135 -28.92 11.42 3.05
N VAL A 136 -28.48 11.63 1.82
CA VAL A 136 -27.10 12.04 1.49
C VAL A 136 -26.77 13.39 2.09
N THR A 137 -27.61 14.41 1.85
CA THR A 137 -27.41 15.77 2.38
C THR A 137 -27.26 15.77 3.88
N ALA A 138 -28.22 15.14 4.61
CA ALA A 138 -28.17 15.07 6.06
C ALA A 138 -26.92 14.36 6.58
N ALA A 139 -26.47 13.29 5.90
CA ALA A 139 -25.24 12.56 6.28
C ALA A 139 -23.99 13.42 6.12
N VAL A 140 -23.89 14.19 5.03
CA VAL A 140 -22.75 15.08 4.76
C VAL A 140 -22.74 16.25 5.74
N GLU A 141 -23.86 16.92 5.95
CA GLU A 141 -24.00 18.04 6.91
C GLU A 141 -23.64 17.61 8.34
N ALA A 142 -24.17 16.45 8.78
CA ALA A 142 -23.85 15.91 10.10
C ALA A 142 -22.36 15.57 10.26
N ALA A 143 -21.74 14.99 9.22
CA ALA A 143 -20.31 14.70 9.21
C ALA A 143 -19.46 15.96 9.25
N ARG A 144 -19.81 17.02 8.49
CA ARG A 144 -19.13 18.30 8.49
C ARG A 144 -19.26 19.03 9.82
N ALA A 145 -20.43 18.98 10.45
CA ALA A 145 -20.66 19.59 11.76
C ALA A 145 -19.87 18.90 12.88
N ALA A 146 -19.67 17.60 12.78
CA ALA A 146 -19.01 16.80 13.83
C ALA A 146 -17.47 16.69 13.66
N ALA A 147 -16.92 16.94 12.47
CA ALA A 147 -15.52 16.74 12.16
C ALA A 147 -14.76 18.06 11.94
N PRO A 148 -13.42 18.08 12.19
CA PRO A 148 -12.60 19.22 11.82
C PRO A 148 -12.73 19.57 10.33
N ALA A 149 -12.86 20.87 10.02
CA ALA A 149 -13.15 21.36 8.67
C ALA A 149 -12.08 20.97 7.61
N HIS A 150 -10.86 20.69 8.05
CA HIS A 150 -9.74 20.30 7.16
C HIS A 150 -9.77 18.81 6.76
N LEU A 151 -10.61 17.98 7.40
CA LEU A 151 -10.68 16.56 7.04
C LEU A 151 -11.40 16.39 5.71
N TRP A 152 -10.70 15.69 4.81
CA TRP A 152 -11.24 15.30 3.52
C TRP A 152 -12.44 14.35 3.68
N LEU A 153 -13.54 14.67 2.99
CA LEU A 153 -14.79 13.94 3.07
C LEU A 153 -15.17 13.37 1.72
N GLN A 154 -15.25 12.06 1.64
CA GLN A 154 -15.69 11.31 0.48
C GLN A 154 -17.06 10.67 0.74
N VAL A 155 -17.91 10.64 -0.28
CA VAL A 155 -19.24 10.02 -0.23
C VAL A 155 -19.35 8.93 -1.27
N GLU A 156 -19.76 7.74 -0.86
CA GLU A 156 -20.15 6.66 -1.74
C GLU A 156 -21.55 6.96 -2.28
N VAL A 157 -21.71 7.06 -3.60
CA VAL A 157 -22.95 7.48 -4.24
C VAL A 157 -23.50 6.41 -5.18
N GLU A 158 -24.82 6.26 -5.17
CA GLU A 158 -25.51 5.27 -5.98
C GLU A 158 -26.18 5.85 -7.23
N SER A 159 -26.42 7.15 -7.27
CA SER A 159 -27.08 7.83 -8.38
C SER A 159 -26.42 9.17 -8.70
N GLU A 160 -26.76 9.75 -9.86
CA GLU A 160 -26.35 11.12 -10.20
C GLU A 160 -27.00 12.15 -9.29
N ALA A 161 -28.20 11.89 -8.78
CA ALA A 161 -28.86 12.77 -7.82
C ALA A 161 -28.14 12.76 -6.48
N ASP A 162 -27.68 11.61 -5.99
CA ASP A 162 -26.87 11.50 -4.79
C ASP A 162 -25.53 12.20 -4.95
N ALA A 163 -24.91 12.08 -6.13
CA ALA A 163 -23.67 12.77 -6.45
C ALA A 163 -23.82 14.29 -6.37
N GLU A 164 -24.88 14.85 -6.95
CA GLU A 164 -25.17 16.27 -6.89
C GLU A 164 -25.44 16.72 -5.45
N ALA A 165 -26.32 16.00 -4.74
CA ALA A 165 -26.66 16.31 -3.35
C ALA A 165 -25.42 16.25 -2.42
N ALA A 166 -24.52 15.29 -2.62
CA ALA A 166 -23.29 15.18 -1.86
C ALA A 166 -22.35 16.39 -2.08
N LEU A 167 -22.19 16.81 -3.34
CA LEU A 167 -21.35 17.96 -3.68
C LEU A 167 -21.93 19.28 -3.18
N GLU A 168 -23.25 19.48 -3.33
CA GLU A 168 -23.95 20.67 -2.80
C GLU A 168 -23.86 20.77 -1.27
N ALA A 169 -23.89 19.63 -0.58
CA ALA A 169 -23.74 19.56 0.87
C ALA A 169 -22.27 19.68 1.35
N GLY A 170 -21.27 19.71 0.43
CA GLY A 170 -19.87 19.97 0.76
C GLY A 170 -18.98 18.73 0.81
N ALA A 171 -19.26 17.67 0.05
CA ALA A 171 -18.33 16.56 -0.16
C ALA A 171 -17.13 17.00 -1.01
N ASP A 172 -15.92 16.54 -0.67
CA ASP A 172 -14.68 16.81 -1.42
C ASP A 172 -14.46 15.81 -2.55
N ALA A 173 -15.05 14.61 -2.46
CA ALA A 173 -14.90 13.56 -3.45
C ALA A 173 -16.07 12.58 -3.45
N LEU A 174 -16.22 11.88 -4.56
CA LEU A 174 -17.23 10.84 -4.75
C LEU A 174 -16.56 9.48 -4.98
N LEU A 175 -17.10 8.45 -4.31
CA LEU A 175 -16.73 7.05 -4.55
C LEU A 175 -17.85 6.39 -5.35
N LEU A 176 -17.46 5.78 -6.46
CA LEU A 176 -18.34 5.17 -7.47
C LEU A 176 -18.17 3.65 -7.37
N ASP A 177 -18.94 3.01 -6.47
CA ASP A 177 -18.79 1.59 -6.20
C ASP A 177 -19.53 0.74 -7.25
N ASN A 178 -18.87 -0.31 -7.72
CA ASN A 178 -19.40 -1.32 -8.64
C ASN A 178 -20.04 -0.77 -9.94
N ARG A 179 -19.48 0.33 -10.51
CA ARG A 179 -19.99 0.94 -11.75
C ARG A 179 -19.35 0.34 -12.99
N SER A 180 -20.17 0.14 -14.03
CA SER A 180 -19.67 -0.25 -15.35
C SER A 180 -18.84 0.89 -15.97
N PRO A 181 -17.93 0.59 -16.91
CA PRO A 181 -17.12 1.62 -17.58
C PRO A 181 -17.98 2.70 -18.29
N ASN A 182 -19.16 2.36 -18.80
CA ASN A 182 -20.05 3.33 -19.43
C ASN A 182 -20.66 4.29 -18.39
N GLN A 183 -21.10 3.78 -17.24
CA GLN A 183 -21.59 4.61 -16.15
C GLN A 183 -20.48 5.52 -15.62
N LEU A 184 -19.24 4.99 -15.47
CA LEU A 184 -18.10 5.80 -15.06
C LEU A 184 -17.83 6.96 -16.02
N ARG A 185 -17.84 6.72 -17.35
CA ARG A 185 -17.68 7.80 -18.36
C ARG A 185 -18.75 8.88 -18.24
N THR A 186 -20.01 8.50 -18.04
CA THR A 186 -21.10 9.46 -17.82
C THR A 186 -20.86 10.32 -16.58
N LEU A 187 -20.49 9.70 -15.47
CA LEU A 187 -20.22 10.40 -14.22
C LEU A 187 -18.96 11.28 -14.32
N VAL A 188 -17.90 10.82 -15.00
CA VAL A 188 -16.69 11.61 -15.26
C VAL A 188 -17.01 12.84 -16.13
N ALA A 189 -17.79 12.68 -17.19
CA ALA A 189 -18.18 13.81 -18.05
C ALA A 189 -18.97 14.88 -17.27
N ARG A 190 -19.79 14.47 -16.30
CA ARG A 190 -20.62 15.38 -15.52
C ARG A 190 -19.91 16.01 -14.32
N PHE A 191 -19.12 15.23 -13.59
CA PHE A 191 -18.57 15.61 -12.28
C PHE A 191 -17.04 15.70 -12.24
N GLY A 192 -16.33 15.13 -13.21
CA GLY A 192 -14.86 15.00 -13.17
C GLY A 192 -14.11 16.33 -13.11
N ALA A 193 -14.67 17.41 -13.68
CA ALA A 193 -14.08 18.74 -13.58
C ALA A 193 -14.39 19.44 -12.23
N ARG A 194 -15.30 18.91 -11.42
CA ARG A 194 -15.81 19.52 -10.19
C ARG A 194 -15.23 18.89 -8.93
N THR A 195 -14.88 17.60 -9.00
CA THR A 195 -14.47 16.84 -7.84
C THR A 195 -13.61 15.61 -8.20
N THR A 196 -12.92 15.07 -7.20
CA THR A 196 -12.21 13.80 -7.34
C THR A 196 -13.22 12.65 -7.42
N LEU A 197 -13.12 11.84 -8.49
CA LEU A 197 -13.91 10.63 -8.67
C LEU A 197 -13.04 9.40 -8.45
N GLU A 198 -13.48 8.52 -7.56
CA GLU A 198 -12.81 7.27 -7.24
C GLU A 198 -13.69 6.09 -7.67
N ALA A 199 -13.16 5.21 -8.52
CA ALA A 199 -13.83 3.95 -8.86
C ALA A 199 -13.43 2.85 -7.86
N SER A 200 -14.39 2.02 -7.46
CA SER A 200 -14.23 0.91 -6.53
C SER A 200 -15.07 -0.30 -6.94
N GLY A 201 -14.79 -1.47 -6.35
CA GLY A 201 -15.59 -2.68 -6.51
C GLY A 201 -15.11 -3.62 -7.60
N GLY A 202 -14.62 -4.83 -7.21
CA GLY A 202 -14.32 -5.95 -8.10
C GLY A 202 -13.27 -5.71 -9.19
N ILE A 203 -12.41 -4.69 -9.03
CA ILE A 203 -11.41 -4.32 -10.04
C ILE A 203 -10.16 -5.18 -9.90
N ASP A 204 -9.72 -5.80 -10.98
CA ASP A 204 -8.56 -6.67 -11.12
C ASP A 204 -7.59 -6.19 -12.22
N LEU A 205 -6.49 -6.93 -12.46
CA LEU A 205 -5.48 -6.59 -13.47
C LEU A 205 -5.99 -6.62 -14.90
N GLU A 206 -7.10 -7.33 -15.18
CA GLU A 206 -7.69 -7.40 -16.52
C GLU A 206 -8.63 -6.21 -16.77
N THR A 207 -9.28 -5.73 -15.71
CA THR A 207 -10.32 -4.70 -15.78
C THR A 207 -9.80 -3.29 -15.46
N VAL A 208 -8.71 -3.16 -14.70
CA VAL A 208 -8.21 -1.87 -14.21
C VAL A 208 -7.88 -0.88 -15.33
N ARG A 209 -7.31 -1.34 -16.44
CA ARG A 209 -6.97 -0.47 -17.57
C ARG A 209 -8.21 0.21 -18.17
N ARG A 210 -9.23 -0.56 -18.47
CA ARG A 210 -10.51 -0.03 -19.03
C ARG A 210 -11.24 0.87 -18.03
N THR A 211 -11.08 0.63 -16.73
CA THR A 211 -11.60 1.52 -15.67
C THR A 211 -10.84 2.84 -15.67
N ALA A 212 -9.52 2.83 -15.72
CA ALA A 212 -8.70 4.03 -15.78
C ALA A 212 -8.96 4.89 -17.03
N GLU A 213 -9.21 4.25 -18.19
CA GLU A 213 -9.54 4.91 -19.45
C GLU A 213 -10.92 5.57 -19.46
N THR A 214 -11.71 5.43 -18.41
CA THR A 214 -12.96 6.20 -18.25
C THR A 214 -12.71 7.64 -17.81
N GLY A 215 -11.47 7.94 -17.33
CA GLY A 215 -11.10 9.27 -16.86
C GLY A 215 -11.34 9.48 -15.37
N VAL A 216 -11.60 8.42 -14.57
CA VAL A 216 -11.64 8.52 -13.11
C VAL A 216 -10.26 8.90 -12.57
N HIS A 217 -10.22 9.65 -11.47
CA HIS A 217 -8.99 10.15 -10.88
C HIS A 217 -8.29 9.09 -10.03
N ARG A 218 -9.06 8.24 -9.34
CA ARG A 218 -8.56 7.20 -8.43
C ARG A 218 -9.26 5.88 -8.66
N ILE A 219 -8.55 4.80 -8.40
CA ILE A 219 -9.07 3.44 -8.44
C ILE A 219 -8.65 2.73 -7.16
N SER A 220 -9.60 2.48 -6.27
CA SER A 220 -9.32 1.78 -5.02
C SER A 220 -9.43 0.27 -5.17
N ILE A 221 -8.38 -0.42 -4.76
CA ILE A 221 -8.21 -1.86 -4.96
C ILE A 221 -7.89 -2.54 -3.63
N GLY A 222 -8.87 -3.23 -3.05
CA GLY A 222 -8.68 -3.99 -1.82
C GLY A 222 -7.72 -5.17 -1.98
N ALA A 223 -7.68 -5.78 -3.17
CA ALA A 223 -6.84 -6.94 -3.47
C ALA A 223 -5.33 -6.66 -3.31
N LEU A 224 -4.89 -5.41 -3.36
CA LEU A 224 -3.50 -5.03 -3.10
C LEU A 224 -3.02 -5.54 -1.74
N THR A 225 -3.90 -5.56 -0.75
CA THR A 225 -3.54 -5.89 0.64
C THR A 225 -4.19 -7.17 1.14
N HIS A 226 -5.47 -7.45 0.83
CA HIS A 226 -6.11 -8.67 1.33
C HIS A 226 -5.82 -9.92 0.49
N SER A 227 -5.35 -9.79 -0.76
CA SER A 227 -5.14 -10.94 -1.69
C SER A 227 -3.79 -10.92 -2.39
N ALA A 228 -2.83 -10.08 -1.96
CA ALA A 228 -1.49 -10.11 -2.54
C ALA A 228 -0.81 -11.45 -2.28
N PRO A 229 -0.28 -12.13 -3.30
CA PRO A 229 0.53 -13.32 -3.12
C PRO A 229 1.85 -12.96 -2.42
N TRP A 230 2.40 -13.92 -1.68
CA TRP A 230 3.73 -13.77 -1.11
C TRP A 230 4.79 -13.78 -2.20
N ALA A 231 5.79 -12.90 -2.08
CA ALA A 231 6.95 -12.97 -2.95
C ALA A 231 7.81 -14.19 -2.57
N ASP A 232 8.25 -14.94 -3.57
CA ASP A 232 9.09 -16.13 -3.37
C ASP A 232 10.54 -15.70 -3.14
N ILE A 233 11.00 -15.84 -1.90
CA ILE A 233 12.32 -15.43 -1.42
C ILE A 233 12.89 -16.53 -0.54
N SER A 234 14.16 -16.86 -0.72
CA SER A 234 14.87 -17.87 0.08
C SER A 234 16.11 -17.30 0.76
N LEU A 235 16.51 -17.93 1.86
CA LEU A 235 17.83 -17.76 2.45
C LEU A 235 18.71 -18.94 2.02
N GLU A 236 19.83 -18.65 1.38
CA GLU A 236 20.82 -19.65 0.98
C GLU A 236 22.10 -19.53 1.81
N VAL A 237 22.58 -20.64 2.32
CA VAL A 237 23.89 -20.70 2.96
C VAL A 237 24.94 -20.94 1.88
N ARG A 238 25.80 -19.96 1.63
CA ARG A 238 26.96 -20.12 0.76
C ARG A 238 28.21 -20.36 1.61
N ARG A 239 28.95 -21.40 1.34
CA ARG A 239 30.29 -21.59 1.89
C ARG A 239 31.23 -20.61 1.18
N GLY A 240 31.52 -19.48 1.82
CA GLY A 240 32.56 -18.55 1.38
C GLY A 240 33.81 -18.69 2.23
N PRO A 241 34.96 -18.10 1.83
CA PRO A 241 36.06 -17.94 2.75
C PRO A 241 35.53 -17.19 3.99
N ALA A 242 35.92 -17.66 5.18
CA ALA A 242 35.52 -17.03 6.43
C ALA A 242 35.96 -15.56 6.41
N THR A 243 35.05 -14.66 6.01
CA THR A 243 35.31 -13.21 6.14
C THR A 243 35.28 -12.91 7.64
N PRO A 244 36.33 -12.32 8.22
CA PRO A 244 36.34 -11.96 9.62
C PRO A 244 35.10 -11.09 9.91
N LEU A 245 34.29 -11.48 10.88
CA LEU A 245 33.16 -10.68 11.36
C LEU A 245 33.68 -9.30 11.73
N ARG A 246 33.29 -8.25 11.02
CA ARG A 246 33.55 -6.87 11.43
C ARG A 246 32.85 -6.66 12.78
N ARG A 247 33.61 -6.30 13.79
CA ARG A 247 33.04 -5.97 15.10
C ARG A 247 32.16 -4.72 14.96
N PRO A 248 31.09 -4.57 15.75
CA PRO A 248 30.25 -3.37 15.74
C PRO A 248 31.02 -2.05 15.94
N ALA A 249 32.21 -2.10 16.57
CA ALA A 249 33.09 -0.95 16.77
C ALA A 249 33.85 -0.46 15.52
N ASP A 250 33.86 -1.24 14.44
CA ASP A 250 34.59 -0.90 13.19
C ASP A 250 33.70 -0.16 12.16
N ARG A 251 32.50 0.31 12.53
CA ARG A 251 31.65 1.12 11.67
C ARG A 251 32.18 2.56 11.63
N PRO A 252 32.56 3.10 10.48
CA PRO A 252 32.74 4.54 10.35
C PRO A 252 31.35 5.19 10.45
N ASN A 253 31.19 6.02 11.47
CA ASN A 253 30.03 6.85 11.81
C ASN A 253 28.79 6.10 12.35
N GLY A 254 28.33 6.61 13.50
CA GLY A 254 27.14 6.15 14.23
C GLY A 254 25.86 6.19 13.41
N PRO A 255 24.74 5.68 13.96
CA PRO A 255 23.48 5.59 13.25
C PRO A 255 23.10 6.97 12.70
N PRO A 256 22.52 7.05 11.49
CA PRO A 256 22.01 8.32 10.98
C PRO A 256 21.01 8.87 12.01
N ALA A 257 21.08 10.19 12.23
CA ALA A 257 20.21 10.90 13.15
C ALA A 257 18.78 10.41 12.95
N ARG A 258 18.09 10.14 14.04
CA ARG A 258 16.67 9.76 14.04
C ARG A 258 15.89 10.89 13.36
N ASN A 259 15.58 10.74 12.09
CA ASN A 259 14.49 11.48 11.50
C ASN A 259 13.22 10.89 12.13
N GLU A 260 12.61 11.63 13.02
CA GLU A 260 11.30 11.33 13.57
C GLU A 260 10.31 11.27 12.41
N VAL A 261 9.95 10.08 12.02
CA VAL A 261 8.74 9.84 11.22
C VAL A 261 7.60 9.99 12.21
N LYS A 262 6.94 11.15 12.20
CA LYS A 262 5.64 11.31 12.85
C LYS A 262 4.67 10.36 12.14
N LEU A 263 4.24 9.35 12.88
CA LEU A 263 3.13 8.46 12.53
C LEU A 263 1.81 9.23 12.61
#